data_80c22e5f745d639cf6cd94d0094fee39
#
_entry.id   80c22e5f745d639cf6cd94d0094fee39
#
_cell.length_a   1.000
_cell.length_b   1.000
_cell.length_c   1.000
_cell.angle_alpha   90.00
_cell.angle_beta   90.00
_cell.angle_gamma   90.00
#
_symmetry.space_group_name_H-M   'P 1'
#
loop_
_entity.id
_entity.type
_entity.pdbx_description
1 polymer ?
#
loop_
_entity_poly.entity_id
_entity_poly.type
_entity_poly.pdbx_seq_one_letter_code
_entity_poly.pdbx_strand_id
1 'polypeptide(L)'
;MSKKITLIVLAFFASIFLVACGKSPDVTANANGTKIGDTIKIGVNMELTGAVAAYGKAEQNGIKLAVDEINKAGGVDGKKLELVTKDNKSENAEASTSSTNLAIQSNVNAIVGPATSGAVAAASLVSQKTGVPLLTPSGTQDDLTVDAKGTKKFVFRTTFKDSYQGKVLAAYSYNNLNAKKVVLYYDNASDYAKGIADEFKREYKGQIVTEATFASGDKDYQSALTKFKDLDYDAIVMPGYYTETGIITKQARDLGIDKPILGPDGFSDAKFTELAGKKNASNVYYVAGYSTNVALSDKASGFIEAYKKAYNTDPNMFAALAYDSVYMIAEASKDAKTSVDIADNLAQLKNFVGVTGKMTIDKDHNPIKAALMVKRDNGEEVSAEAVEIEK
;
A
#
# COMPACT_ATOMS: atom_id res chain seq x y z
N MET A 1 50.49 -45.24 -56.06
CA MET A 1 51.08 -46.01 -54.94
C MET A 1 51.28 -45.04 -53.75
N SER A 2 50.98 -45.48 -52.60
CA SER A 2 51.23 -44.89 -51.25
C SER A 2 50.39 -43.69 -50.83
N LYS A 3 49.37 -44.00 -50.03
CA LYS A 3 48.60 -43.15 -49.21
C LYS A 3 49.50 -42.68 -48.05
N LYS A 4 49.57 -41.36 -47.81
CA LYS A 4 50.08 -40.83 -46.56
C LYS A 4 48.91 -40.28 -45.77
N ILE A 5 48.69 -40.90 -44.64
CA ILE A 5 47.69 -40.53 -43.58
C ILE A 5 48.21 -39.29 -42.89
N THR A 6 47.49 -38.18 -43.02
CA THR A 6 47.78 -36.97 -42.26
C THR A 6 46.94 -37.04 -40.99
N LEU A 7 47.61 -37.21 -39.85
CA LEU A 7 46.99 -37.16 -38.48
C LEU A 7 46.69 -35.69 -38.16
N ILE A 8 45.42 -35.33 -38.11
CA ILE A 8 44.98 -34.04 -37.59
C ILE A 8 44.86 -34.18 -36.08
N VAL A 9 45.74 -33.55 -35.36
CA VAL A 9 45.65 -33.34 -33.92
C VAL A 9 44.53 -32.35 -33.65
N LEU A 10 43.37 -32.82 -33.21
CA LEU A 10 42.30 -32.00 -32.69
C LEU A 10 42.69 -31.57 -31.28
N ALA A 11 43.14 -30.32 -31.15
CA ALA A 11 43.29 -29.67 -29.87
C ALA A 11 41.92 -29.48 -29.23
N PHE A 12 41.63 -30.28 -28.23
CA PHE A 12 40.44 -30.15 -27.39
C PHE A 12 40.62 -28.89 -26.52
N PHE A 13 40.05 -27.77 -26.94
CA PHE A 13 39.83 -26.64 -26.07
C PHE A 13 38.66 -27.01 -25.16
N ALA A 14 38.95 -27.58 -24.01
CA ALA A 14 38.00 -27.71 -22.89
C ALA A 14 37.75 -26.31 -22.35
N SER A 15 36.73 -25.63 -22.91
CA SER A 15 36.13 -24.44 -22.28
C SER A 15 35.47 -24.87 -21.00
N ILE A 16 36.17 -24.66 -19.90
CA ILE A 16 35.57 -24.76 -18.56
C ILE A 16 34.56 -23.64 -18.46
N PHE A 17 33.30 -23.91 -18.79
CA PHE A 17 32.19 -23.09 -18.33
C PHE A 17 32.12 -23.28 -16.81
N LEU A 18 32.75 -22.38 -16.09
CA LEU A 18 32.39 -22.10 -14.70
C LEU A 18 30.94 -21.64 -14.69
N VAL A 19 30.03 -22.59 -14.60
CA VAL A 19 28.67 -22.30 -14.14
C VAL A 19 28.84 -21.82 -12.73
N ALA A 20 28.97 -20.50 -12.56
CA ALA A 20 28.71 -19.82 -11.31
C ALA A 20 27.20 -19.95 -11.05
N CYS A 21 26.77 -21.16 -10.66
CA CYS A 21 25.58 -21.29 -9.84
C CYS A 21 25.88 -20.52 -8.56
N GLY A 22 25.61 -19.22 -8.57
CA GLY A 22 25.41 -18.48 -7.36
C GLY A 22 24.25 -19.18 -6.64
N LYS A 23 24.58 -20.10 -5.72
CA LYS A 23 23.61 -20.51 -4.71
C LYS A 23 23.09 -19.22 -4.11
N SER A 24 21.81 -18.92 -4.36
CA SER A 24 21.10 -18.03 -3.47
C SER A 24 21.47 -18.43 -2.06
N PRO A 25 21.87 -17.50 -1.19
CA PRO A 25 22.19 -17.85 0.18
C PRO A 25 21.05 -18.74 0.69
N ASP A 26 21.38 -19.97 1.12
CA ASP A 26 20.43 -20.80 1.82
C ASP A 26 19.98 -19.98 3.02
N VAL A 27 18.82 -19.35 2.89
CA VAL A 27 18.17 -18.64 3.98
C VAL A 27 17.67 -19.73 4.90
N THR A 28 18.54 -20.23 5.76
CA THR A 28 18.12 -21.03 6.91
C THR A 28 17.24 -20.10 7.71
N ALA A 29 15.92 -20.30 7.56
CA ALA A 29 14.89 -19.50 8.19
C ALA A 29 15.13 -19.54 9.71
N ASN A 30 15.75 -18.49 10.23
CA ASN A 30 15.89 -18.31 11.66
C ASN A 30 14.69 -17.48 12.13
N ALA A 31 13.56 -18.16 12.38
CA ALA A 31 12.36 -17.55 12.95
C ALA A 31 12.60 -16.92 14.33
N ASN A 32 13.83 -16.94 14.81
CA ASN A 32 14.25 -16.29 16.07
C ASN A 32 14.40 -14.76 15.94
N GLY A 33 14.24 -14.22 14.73
CA GLY A 33 14.34 -12.79 14.51
C GLY A 33 15.74 -12.20 14.67
N THR A 34 15.80 -10.87 14.79
CA THR A 34 17.02 -10.10 14.99
C THR A 34 17.06 -9.55 16.40
N LYS A 35 18.26 -9.41 16.98
CA LYS A 35 18.45 -8.78 18.29
C LYS A 35 18.41 -7.26 18.16
N ILE A 36 17.84 -6.58 19.14
CA ILE A 36 17.91 -5.13 19.26
C ILE A 36 19.26 -4.78 19.93
N GLY A 37 20.06 -3.95 19.26
CA GLY A 37 21.35 -3.46 19.73
C GLY A 37 21.24 -2.13 20.46
N ASP A 38 22.21 -1.25 20.21
CA ASP A 38 22.26 0.12 20.75
C ASP A 38 21.23 1.05 20.08
N THR A 39 20.79 0.69 18.87
CA THR A 39 19.71 1.34 18.12
C THR A 39 18.64 0.33 17.78
N ILE A 40 17.42 0.82 17.51
CA ILE A 40 16.34 0.07 16.92
C ILE A 40 16.36 0.34 15.41
N LYS A 41 16.71 -0.68 14.61
CA LYS A 41 16.82 -0.53 13.17
C LYS A 41 15.48 -0.79 12.50
N ILE A 42 14.97 0.19 11.77
CA ILE A 42 13.73 0.10 10.99
C ILE A 42 14.10 0.05 9.51
N GLY A 43 13.77 -1.06 8.86
CA GLY A 43 13.83 -1.18 7.41
C GLY A 43 12.67 -0.43 6.76
N VAL A 44 12.95 0.28 5.69
CA VAL A 44 11.94 0.95 4.85
C VAL A 44 11.99 0.28 3.48
N ASN A 45 10.94 -0.46 3.14
CA ASN A 45 10.78 -1.11 1.84
C ASN A 45 9.64 -0.41 1.10
N MET A 46 9.96 0.51 0.21
CA MET A 46 8.94 1.39 -0.41
C MET A 46 9.12 1.52 -1.91
N GLU A 47 8.02 1.84 -2.57
CA GLU A 47 7.90 2.19 -3.98
C GLU A 47 8.44 3.63 -4.20
N LEU A 48 9.77 3.83 -4.15
CA LEU A 48 10.36 5.17 -4.28
C LEU A 48 10.53 5.59 -5.74
N THR A 49 10.56 4.62 -6.65
CA THR A 49 10.55 4.79 -8.11
C THR A 49 9.50 3.85 -8.73
N GLY A 50 9.27 3.97 -10.05
CA GLY A 50 8.30 3.15 -10.76
C GLY A 50 6.88 3.73 -10.77
N ALA A 51 5.90 2.88 -11.09
CA ALA A 51 4.54 3.28 -11.44
C ALA A 51 3.81 4.04 -10.31
N VAL A 52 3.97 3.61 -9.07
CA VAL A 52 3.24 4.17 -7.92
C VAL A 52 4.15 4.88 -6.91
N ALA A 53 5.25 5.45 -7.41
CA ALA A 53 6.26 6.13 -6.59
C ALA A 53 5.72 7.29 -5.73
N ALA A 54 4.58 7.87 -6.06
CA ALA A 54 3.98 8.93 -5.24
C ALA A 54 3.56 8.41 -3.87
N TYR A 55 2.97 7.20 -3.78
CA TYR A 55 2.63 6.58 -2.49
C TYR A 55 3.87 6.38 -1.62
N GLY A 56 4.88 5.67 -2.14
CA GLY A 56 6.07 5.35 -1.36
C GLY A 56 6.86 6.59 -0.91
N LYS A 57 6.90 7.66 -1.71
CA LYS A 57 7.54 8.93 -1.33
C LYS A 57 6.78 9.64 -0.21
N ALA A 58 5.44 9.65 -0.28
CA ALA A 58 4.62 10.22 0.79
C ALA A 58 4.81 9.42 2.09
N GLU A 59 4.79 8.09 2.03
CA GLU A 59 5.04 7.22 3.17
C GLU A 59 6.45 7.42 3.74
N GLN A 60 7.48 7.50 2.90
CA GLN A 60 8.85 7.78 3.34
C GLN A 60 8.96 9.10 4.11
N ASN A 61 8.23 10.13 3.68
CA ASN A 61 8.20 11.40 4.38
C ASN A 61 7.56 11.26 5.77
N GLY A 62 6.43 10.54 5.87
CA GLY A 62 5.79 10.25 7.16
C GLY A 62 6.71 9.47 8.09
N ILE A 63 7.40 8.44 7.58
CA ILE A 63 8.39 7.64 8.33
C ILE A 63 9.52 8.52 8.88
N LYS A 64 10.13 9.35 8.01
CA LYS A 64 11.24 10.23 8.41
C LYS A 64 10.82 11.22 9.49
N LEU A 65 9.64 11.84 9.32
CA LEU A 65 9.12 12.78 10.32
C LEU A 65 8.93 12.11 11.68
N ALA A 66 8.28 10.94 11.71
CA ALA A 66 8.08 10.19 12.95
C ALA A 66 9.39 9.79 13.63
N VAL A 67 10.36 9.28 12.88
CA VAL A 67 11.68 8.91 13.42
C VAL A 67 12.41 10.12 13.97
N ASP A 68 12.38 11.24 13.27
CA ASP A 68 13.02 12.47 13.75
C ASP A 68 12.40 12.97 15.06
N GLU A 69 11.07 12.93 15.18
CA GLU A 69 10.36 13.34 16.40
C GLU A 69 10.66 12.39 17.57
N ILE A 70 10.57 11.10 17.37
CA ILE A 70 10.87 10.09 18.40
C ILE A 70 12.33 10.23 18.85
N ASN A 71 13.24 10.41 17.91
CA ASN A 71 14.66 10.57 18.22
C ASN A 71 14.96 11.87 18.97
N LYS A 72 14.29 12.97 18.64
CA LYS A 72 14.39 14.24 19.39
C LYS A 72 13.85 14.12 20.81
N ALA A 73 12.81 13.31 21.00
CA ALA A 73 12.22 13.02 22.31
C ALA A 73 13.07 12.04 23.17
N GLY A 74 14.21 11.55 22.67
CA GLY A 74 15.09 10.65 23.44
C GLY A 74 15.13 9.22 22.92
N GLY A 75 14.33 8.87 21.93
CA GLY A 75 14.21 7.52 21.38
C GLY A 75 13.23 6.65 22.17
N VAL A 76 13.35 5.33 22.03
CA VAL A 76 12.57 4.32 22.75
C VAL A 76 13.49 3.66 23.76
N ASP A 77 13.18 3.74 25.04
CA ASP A 77 14.03 3.26 26.15
C ASP A 77 15.48 3.76 26.05
N GLY A 78 15.65 5.03 25.62
CA GLY A 78 16.97 5.65 25.41
C GLY A 78 17.67 5.24 24.11
N LYS A 79 17.12 4.34 23.33
CA LYS A 79 17.66 3.90 22.03
C LYS A 79 17.10 4.73 20.90
N LYS A 80 17.96 5.19 20.00
CA LYS A 80 17.53 5.90 18.78
C LYS A 80 16.98 4.92 17.75
N LEU A 81 16.03 5.39 16.95
CA LEU A 81 15.59 4.71 15.74
C LEU A 81 16.58 5.00 14.60
N GLU A 82 16.96 3.97 13.85
CA GLU A 82 17.85 4.05 12.69
C GLU A 82 17.10 3.53 11.45
N LEU A 83 17.07 4.32 10.36
CA LEU A 83 16.42 3.92 9.12
C LEU A 83 17.39 3.27 8.13
N VAL A 84 16.98 2.13 7.57
CA VAL A 84 17.63 1.49 6.43
C VAL A 84 16.64 1.41 5.28
N THR A 85 16.83 2.23 4.25
CA THR A 85 15.85 2.37 3.16
C THR A 85 16.26 1.55 1.93
N LYS A 86 15.27 0.89 1.32
CA LYS A 86 15.35 0.21 0.03
C LYS A 86 14.20 0.66 -0.87
N ASP A 87 14.51 0.91 -2.13
CA ASP A 87 13.55 1.16 -3.19
C ASP A 87 13.15 -0.18 -3.85
N ASN A 88 11.88 -0.53 -3.84
CA ASN A 88 11.36 -1.73 -4.49
C ASN A 88 10.91 -1.47 -5.94
N LYS A 89 11.05 -0.25 -6.42
CA LYS A 89 10.79 0.18 -7.81
C LYS A 89 9.36 -0.06 -8.30
N SER A 90 8.41 -0.21 -7.38
CA SER A 90 7.02 -0.63 -7.64
C SER A 90 6.91 -2.05 -8.25
N GLU A 91 7.88 -2.92 -7.95
CA GLU A 91 7.97 -4.28 -8.47
C GLU A 91 7.90 -5.31 -7.33
N ASN A 92 6.99 -6.29 -7.44
CA ASN A 92 6.78 -7.30 -6.38
C ASN A 92 8.05 -8.13 -6.08
N ALA A 93 8.81 -8.49 -7.13
CA ALA A 93 10.06 -9.25 -6.97
C ALA A 93 11.13 -8.43 -6.24
N GLU A 94 11.23 -7.13 -6.55
CA GLU A 94 12.16 -6.22 -5.87
C GLU A 94 11.75 -5.98 -4.42
N ALA A 95 10.45 -5.96 -4.11
CA ALA A 95 9.95 -5.86 -2.73
C ALA A 95 10.39 -7.07 -1.89
N SER A 96 10.31 -8.28 -2.45
CA SER A 96 10.83 -9.49 -1.78
C SER A 96 12.34 -9.44 -1.58
N THR A 97 13.10 -9.01 -2.62
CA THR A 97 14.56 -8.86 -2.55
C THR A 97 14.96 -7.80 -1.53
N SER A 98 14.28 -6.66 -1.52
CA SER A 98 14.49 -5.58 -0.56
C SER A 98 14.25 -6.02 0.88
N SER A 99 13.14 -6.75 1.14
CA SER A 99 12.88 -7.32 2.47
C SER A 99 13.94 -8.32 2.89
N THR A 100 14.43 -9.16 1.99
CA THR A 100 15.53 -10.10 2.27
C THR A 100 16.81 -9.36 2.68
N ASN A 101 17.18 -8.32 1.94
CA ASN A 101 18.35 -7.51 2.26
C ASN A 101 18.21 -6.78 3.60
N LEU A 102 17.03 -6.24 3.88
CA LEU A 102 16.74 -5.57 5.14
C LEU A 102 16.83 -6.53 6.34
N ALA A 103 16.15 -7.67 6.25
CA ALA A 103 16.07 -8.63 7.35
C ALA A 103 17.40 -9.36 7.60
N ILE A 104 18.11 -9.77 6.53
CA ILE A 104 19.26 -10.68 6.64
C ILE A 104 20.59 -9.93 6.61
N GLN A 105 20.76 -8.97 5.69
CA GLN A 105 22.04 -8.26 5.55
C GLN A 105 22.14 -7.06 6.48
N SER A 106 21.03 -6.29 6.60
CA SER A 106 21.00 -5.10 7.45
C SER A 106 20.61 -5.40 8.90
N ASN A 107 20.08 -6.60 9.18
CA ASN A 107 19.61 -7.03 10.50
C ASN A 107 18.64 -6.02 11.13
N VAL A 108 17.66 -5.55 10.37
CA VAL A 108 16.65 -4.62 10.90
C VAL A 108 15.72 -5.33 11.89
N ASN A 109 15.13 -4.57 12.80
CA ASN A 109 14.26 -5.10 13.85
C ASN A 109 12.77 -5.08 13.47
N ALA A 110 12.41 -4.23 12.53
CA ALA A 110 11.08 -4.20 11.91
C ALA A 110 11.19 -3.64 10.49
N ILE A 111 10.20 -3.90 9.64
CA ILE A 111 10.10 -3.34 8.28
C ILE A 111 8.80 -2.55 8.19
N VAL A 112 8.87 -1.30 7.73
CA VAL A 112 7.70 -0.49 7.33
C VAL A 112 7.57 -0.56 5.81
N GLY A 113 6.37 -0.87 5.34
CA GLY A 113 6.07 -1.08 3.93
C GLY A 113 6.12 -2.56 3.51
N PRO A 114 5.92 -2.85 2.21
CA PRO A 114 5.62 -1.93 1.10
C PRO A 114 4.25 -1.24 1.18
N ALA A 115 3.99 -0.32 0.23
CA ALA A 115 2.73 0.40 0.12
C ALA A 115 1.65 -0.43 -0.59
N THR A 116 1.99 -1.13 -1.69
CA THR A 116 1.01 -1.84 -2.52
C THR A 116 0.80 -3.28 -2.08
N SER A 117 -0.43 -3.79 -2.23
CA SER A 117 -0.82 -5.13 -1.79
C SER A 117 0.03 -6.25 -2.40
N GLY A 118 0.30 -6.19 -3.72
CA GLY A 118 1.13 -7.20 -4.39
C GLY A 118 2.58 -7.23 -3.87
N ALA A 119 3.17 -6.05 -3.61
CA ALA A 119 4.51 -5.93 -3.05
C ALA A 119 4.55 -6.45 -1.59
N VAL A 120 3.50 -6.14 -0.78
CA VAL A 120 3.37 -6.68 0.59
C VAL A 120 3.25 -8.20 0.57
N ALA A 121 2.42 -8.77 -0.30
CA ALA A 121 2.27 -10.22 -0.42
C ALA A 121 3.63 -10.89 -0.70
N ALA A 122 4.41 -10.35 -1.64
CA ALA A 122 5.75 -10.85 -1.95
C ALA A 122 6.75 -10.70 -0.78
N ALA A 123 6.73 -9.57 -0.09
CA ALA A 123 7.61 -9.26 1.05
C ALA A 123 7.25 -10.08 2.31
N SER A 124 5.97 -10.38 2.51
CA SER A 124 5.44 -11.07 3.70
C SER A 124 6.07 -12.44 3.93
N LEU A 125 6.42 -13.15 2.84
CA LEU A 125 7.08 -14.46 2.92
C LEU A 125 8.45 -14.39 3.59
N VAL A 126 9.16 -13.28 3.39
CA VAL A 126 10.46 -13.04 4.02
C VAL A 126 10.28 -12.82 5.52
N SER A 127 9.33 -11.98 5.92
CA SER A 127 9.04 -11.69 7.33
C SER A 127 8.67 -12.97 8.09
N GLN A 128 7.83 -13.83 7.52
CA GLN A 128 7.46 -15.11 8.11
C GLN A 128 8.66 -16.07 8.27
N LYS A 129 9.65 -16.00 7.37
CA LYS A 129 10.86 -16.84 7.44
C LYS A 129 11.91 -16.32 8.40
N THR A 130 12.04 -15.00 8.51
CA THR A 130 13.13 -14.37 9.27
C THR A 130 12.76 -13.99 10.70
N GLY A 131 11.46 -13.89 11.02
CA GLY A 131 11.00 -13.39 12.31
C GLY A 131 11.16 -11.87 12.47
N VAL A 132 11.28 -11.14 11.36
CA VAL A 132 11.30 -9.67 11.34
C VAL A 132 9.90 -9.19 10.95
N PRO A 133 9.16 -8.49 11.84
CA PRO A 133 7.82 -8.03 11.53
C PRO A 133 7.81 -7.01 10.38
N LEU A 134 6.82 -7.14 9.51
CA LEU A 134 6.48 -6.22 8.46
C LEU A 134 5.16 -5.55 8.82
N LEU A 135 5.16 -4.23 8.87
CA LEU A 135 3.98 -3.39 9.06
C LEU A 135 3.76 -2.57 7.79
N THR A 136 2.75 -2.93 6.99
CA THR A 136 2.40 -2.13 5.82
C THR A 136 1.51 -0.96 6.21
N PRO A 137 1.87 0.28 5.80
CA PRO A 137 1.01 1.43 6.02
C PRO A 137 -0.30 1.35 5.24
N SER A 138 -0.25 0.93 3.97
CA SER A 138 -1.36 1.06 3.01
C SER A 138 -1.71 -0.19 2.21
N GLY A 139 -1.08 -1.33 2.45
CA GLY A 139 -1.46 -2.60 1.82
C GLY A 139 -2.81 -3.11 2.35
N THR A 140 -3.81 -3.23 1.48
CA THR A 140 -5.22 -3.42 1.86
C THR A 140 -5.79 -4.80 1.53
N GLN A 141 -5.18 -5.59 0.65
CA GLN A 141 -5.68 -6.92 0.27
C GLN A 141 -5.98 -7.79 1.50
N ASP A 142 -7.10 -8.50 1.50
CA ASP A 142 -7.67 -9.16 2.69
C ASP A 142 -6.75 -10.21 3.30
N ASP A 143 -6.08 -11.01 2.48
CA ASP A 143 -5.23 -12.14 2.91
C ASP A 143 -3.75 -11.78 3.18
N LEU A 144 -3.41 -10.48 3.26
CA LEU A 144 -2.03 -10.07 3.57
C LEU A 144 -1.58 -10.55 4.95
N THR A 145 -2.46 -10.45 5.94
CA THR A 145 -2.17 -10.79 7.34
C THR A 145 -2.61 -12.20 7.74
N VAL A 146 -3.36 -12.88 6.87
CA VAL A 146 -3.88 -14.24 7.09
C VAL A 146 -3.60 -15.14 5.89
N ASP A 147 -3.64 -16.44 6.08
CA ASP A 147 -3.62 -17.46 5.02
C ASP A 147 -4.42 -18.69 5.46
N ALA A 148 -4.39 -19.78 4.69
CA ALA A 148 -5.08 -21.02 5.01
C ALA A 148 -4.64 -21.68 6.34
N LYS A 149 -3.49 -21.26 6.89
CA LYS A 149 -2.95 -21.74 8.17
C LYS A 149 -3.34 -20.85 9.36
N GLY A 150 -3.97 -19.71 9.09
CA GLY A 150 -4.37 -18.71 10.08
C GLY A 150 -3.61 -17.39 9.95
N THR A 151 -3.46 -16.68 11.07
CA THR A 151 -2.81 -15.38 11.12
C THR A 151 -1.30 -15.50 10.89
N LYS A 152 -0.77 -14.70 9.98
CA LYS A 152 0.66 -14.59 9.71
C LYS A 152 1.34 -13.82 10.84
N LYS A 153 2.12 -14.52 11.68
CA LYS A 153 2.69 -13.98 12.92
C LYS A 153 3.44 -12.66 12.74
N PHE A 154 4.11 -12.45 11.60
CA PHE A 154 5.02 -11.34 11.37
C PHE A 154 4.53 -10.35 10.31
N VAL A 155 3.21 -10.31 10.03
CA VAL A 155 2.63 -9.38 9.06
C VAL A 155 1.49 -8.61 9.69
N PHE A 156 1.56 -7.28 9.59
CA PHE A 156 0.63 -6.33 10.19
C PHE A 156 0.28 -5.25 9.18
N ARG A 157 -0.83 -4.55 9.41
CA ARG A 157 -1.19 -3.34 8.64
C ARG A 157 -1.67 -2.20 9.54
N THR A 158 -1.55 -0.97 9.05
CA THR A 158 -2.07 0.24 9.72
C THR A 158 -3.38 0.70 9.08
N THR A 159 -3.68 0.23 7.88
CA THR A 159 -4.89 0.55 7.10
C THR A 159 -5.98 -0.53 7.24
N PHE A 160 -7.14 -0.28 6.62
CA PHE A 160 -8.27 -1.23 6.51
C PHE A 160 -8.07 -2.24 5.38
N LYS A 161 -9.06 -3.13 5.17
CA LYS A 161 -9.04 -4.17 4.13
C LYS A 161 -9.80 -3.76 2.87
N ASP A 162 -9.52 -4.45 1.75
CA ASP A 162 -10.24 -4.28 0.48
C ASP A 162 -11.73 -4.59 0.62
N SER A 163 -12.06 -5.66 1.36
CA SER A 163 -13.46 -6.00 1.63
C SER A 163 -14.20 -4.88 2.37
N TYR A 164 -13.53 -4.14 3.26
CA TYR A 164 -14.13 -3.00 3.91
C TYR A 164 -14.34 -1.84 2.92
N GLN A 165 -13.38 -1.56 2.04
CA GLN A 165 -13.51 -0.54 1.01
C GLN A 165 -14.66 -0.84 0.04
N GLY A 166 -14.77 -2.08 -0.44
CA GLY A 166 -15.85 -2.51 -1.33
C GLY A 166 -17.23 -2.30 -0.71
N LYS A 167 -17.40 -2.62 0.59
CA LYS A 167 -18.62 -2.36 1.35
C LYS A 167 -18.94 -0.86 1.46
N VAL A 168 -17.93 -0.05 1.80
CA VAL A 168 -18.08 1.41 1.90
C VAL A 168 -18.55 1.98 0.56
N LEU A 169 -17.86 1.62 -0.54
CA LEU A 169 -18.21 2.07 -1.89
C LEU A 169 -19.63 1.64 -2.28
N ALA A 170 -20.03 0.40 -1.99
CA ALA A 170 -21.37 -0.10 -2.29
C ALA A 170 -22.45 0.65 -1.51
N ALA A 171 -22.26 0.80 -0.20
CA ALA A 171 -23.20 1.50 0.67
C ALA A 171 -23.33 2.98 0.28
N TYR A 172 -22.21 3.66 0.09
CA TYR A 172 -22.18 5.09 -0.22
C TYR A 172 -22.78 5.39 -1.60
N SER A 173 -22.44 4.60 -2.61
CA SER A 173 -23.05 4.74 -3.95
C SER A 173 -24.56 4.66 -3.88
N TYR A 174 -25.08 3.64 -3.19
CA TYR A 174 -26.52 3.36 -3.15
C TYR A 174 -27.30 4.31 -2.25
N ASN A 175 -26.78 4.59 -1.04
CA ASN A 175 -27.52 5.33 -0.01
C ASN A 175 -27.28 6.84 -0.07
N ASN A 176 -26.02 7.29 -0.29
CA ASN A 176 -25.66 8.70 -0.20
C ASN A 176 -25.75 9.40 -1.57
N LEU A 177 -25.26 8.77 -2.63
CA LEU A 177 -25.35 9.32 -3.99
C LEU A 177 -26.65 8.94 -4.71
N ASN A 178 -27.48 8.09 -4.12
CA ASN A 178 -28.68 7.54 -4.75
C ASN A 178 -28.39 6.92 -6.14
N ALA A 179 -27.17 6.45 -6.36
CA ALA A 179 -26.78 5.76 -7.57
C ALA A 179 -27.37 4.34 -7.54
N LYS A 180 -28.41 4.10 -8.36
CA LYS A 180 -29.11 2.80 -8.44
C LYS A 180 -28.58 1.95 -9.58
N LYS A 181 -27.91 2.56 -10.53
CA LYS A 181 -27.29 1.94 -11.69
C LYS A 181 -25.84 2.40 -11.78
N VAL A 182 -24.90 1.48 -11.83
CA VAL A 182 -23.47 1.83 -11.91
C VAL A 182 -22.75 1.09 -13.02
N VAL A 183 -21.70 1.70 -13.53
CA VAL A 183 -20.65 1.04 -14.30
C VAL A 183 -19.58 0.63 -13.32
N LEU A 184 -19.14 -0.63 -13.35
CA LEU A 184 -17.97 -1.11 -12.62
C LEU A 184 -16.80 -1.27 -13.59
N TYR A 185 -15.73 -0.48 -13.41
CA TYR A 185 -14.59 -0.44 -14.33
C TYR A 185 -13.28 -0.51 -13.54
N TYR A 186 -12.57 -1.63 -13.55
CA TYR A 186 -11.46 -1.88 -12.63
C TYR A 186 -10.24 -2.53 -13.29
N ASP A 187 -9.08 -2.42 -12.62
CA ASP A 187 -7.83 -3.05 -13.02
C ASP A 187 -7.87 -4.56 -12.76
N ASN A 188 -7.90 -5.36 -13.82
CA ASN A 188 -7.95 -6.82 -13.71
C ASN A 188 -6.57 -7.48 -13.49
N ALA A 189 -5.49 -6.73 -13.56
CA ALA A 189 -4.14 -7.21 -13.26
C ALA A 189 -3.77 -7.03 -11.77
N SER A 190 -4.55 -6.25 -11.02
CA SER A 190 -4.32 -5.93 -9.61
C SER A 190 -5.24 -6.75 -8.70
N ASP A 191 -4.66 -7.56 -7.80
CA ASP A 191 -5.44 -8.29 -6.79
C ASP A 191 -6.15 -7.35 -5.81
N TYR A 192 -5.56 -6.19 -5.51
CA TYR A 192 -6.19 -5.09 -4.80
C TYR A 192 -7.49 -4.64 -5.48
N ALA A 193 -7.43 -4.27 -6.74
CA ALA A 193 -8.60 -3.76 -7.46
C ALA A 193 -9.67 -4.85 -7.65
N LYS A 194 -9.26 -6.10 -7.90
CA LYS A 194 -10.19 -7.25 -7.97
C LYS A 194 -10.89 -7.49 -6.64
N GLY A 195 -10.16 -7.50 -5.54
CA GLY A 195 -10.73 -7.70 -4.20
C GLY A 195 -11.82 -6.69 -3.87
N ILE A 196 -11.57 -5.41 -4.16
CA ILE A 196 -12.56 -4.34 -3.99
C ILE A 196 -13.76 -4.51 -4.92
N ALA A 197 -13.52 -4.82 -6.21
CA ALA A 197 -14.58 -5.01 -7.19
C ALA A 197 -15.48 -6.20 -6.83
N ASP A 198 -14.91 -7.31 -6.38
CA ASP A 198 -15.65 -8.50 -5.97
C ASP A 198 -16.52 -8.25 -4.74
N GLU A 199 -15.97 -7.54 -3.75
CA GLU A 199 -16.72 -7.14 -2.58
C GLU A 199 -17.83 -6.15 -2.93
N PHE A 200 -17.53 -5.14 -3.77
CA PHE A 200 -18.53 -4.21 -4.26
C PHE A 200 -19.70 -4.95 -4.93
N LYS A 201 -19.43 -5.91 -5.81
CA LYS A 201 -20.46 -6.73 -6.49
C LYS A 201 -21.33 -7.49 -5.49
N ARG A 202 -20.72 -7.99 -4.40
CA ARG A 202 -21.44 -8.75 -3.37
C ARG A 202 -22.39 -7.88 -2.55
N GLU A 203 -21.99 -6.67 -2.23
CA GLU A 203 -22.68 -5.78 -1.28
C GLU A 203 -23.58 -4.73 -1.93
N TYR A 204 -23.37 -4.45 -3.23
CA TYR A 204 -24.13 -3.40 -3.92
C TYR A 204 -25.57 -3.82 -4.16
N LYS A 205 -26.50 -3.00 -3.66
CA LYS A 205 -27.96 -3.27 -3.74
C LYS A 205 -28.61 -2.79 -5.05
N GLY A 206 -27.88 -2.05 -5.88
CA GLY A 206 -28.36 -1.55 -7.17
C GLY A 206 -28.02 -2.48 -8.34
N GLN A 207 -28.11 -1.95 -9.55
CA GLN A 207 -27.78 -2.66 -10.78
C GLN A 207 -26.37 -2.27 -11.26
N ILE A 208 -25.51 -3.23 -11.51
CA ILE A 208 -24.29 -3.04 -12.29
C ILE A 208 -24.69 -3.20 -13.76
N VAL A 209 -24.78 -2.08 -14.48
CA VAL A 209 -25.27 -2.08 -15.87
C VAL A 209 -24.24 -2.63 -16.85
N THR A 210 -22.97 -2.48 -16.50
CA THR A 210 -21.86 -3.14 -17.20
C THR A 210 -20.66 -3.30 -16.27
N GLU A 211 -19.93 -4.37 -16.49
CA GLU A 211 -18.62 -4.63 -15.88
C GLU A 211 -17.57 -4.61 -17.00
N ALA A 212 -16.53 -3.82 -16.81
CA ALA A 212 -15.42 -3.73 -17.74
C ALA A 212 -14.09 -3.66 -16.99
N THR A 213 -13.01 -3.96 -17.65
CA THR A 213 -11.67 -3.98 -17.06
C THR A 213 -10.68 -3.22 -17.91
N PHE A 214 -9.62 -2.75 -17.24
CA PHE A 214 -8.41 -2.23 -17.86
C PHE A 214 -7.20 -2.98 -17.30
N ALA A 215 -6.04 -2.78 -17.88
CA ALA A 215 -4.80 -3.34 -17.38
C ALA A 215 -3.85 -2.23 -16.90
N SER A 216 -3.08 -2.53 -15.87
CA SER A 216 -2.00 -1.65 -15.41
C SER A 216 -1.05 -1.31 -16.56
N GLY A 217 -0.73 -0.02 -16.69
CA GLY A 217 0.16 0.50 -17.74
C GLY A 217 -0.53 0.96 -19.02
N ASP A 218 -1.81 0.65 -19.23
CA ASP A 218 -2.58 1.18 -20.34
C ASP A 218 -2.65 2.73 -20.30
N LYS A 219 -2.77 3.36 -21.47
CA LYS A 219 -2.83 4.81 -21.61
C LYS A 219 -4.05 5.32 -22.39
N ASP A 220 -4.74 4.43 -23.07
CA ASP A 220 -5.92 4.74 -23.86
C ASP A 220 -7.11 3.91 -23.42
N TYR A 221 -8.15 4.57 -22.94
CA TYR A 221 -9.36 3.99 -22.40
C TYR A 221 -10.62 4.41 -23.17
N GLN A 222 -10.44 5.15 -24.27
CA GLN A 222 -11.56 5.75 -25.03
C GLN A 222 -12.54 4.73 -25.54
N SER A 223 -12.08 3.54 -25.94
CA SER A 223 -12.96 2.48 -26.44
C SER A 223 -14.00 2.02 -25.42
N ALA A 224 -13.60 1.85 -24.17
CA ALA A 224 -14.52 1.49 -23.08
C ALA A 224 -15.41 2.69 -22.70
N LEU A 225 -14.82 3.87 -22.56
CA LEU A 225 -15.53 5.08 -22.15
C LEU A 225 -16.59 5.51 -23.18
N THR A 226 -16.31 5.35 -24.48
CA THR A 226 -17.31 5.61 -25.53
C THR A 226 -18.53 4.71 -25.38
N LYS A 227 -18.34 3.42 -25.05
CA LYS A 227 -19.46 2.52 -24.79
C LYS A 227 -20.25 2.93 -23.56
N PHE A 228 -19.56 3.39 -22.49
CA PHE A 228 -20.23 3.84 -21.27
C PHE A 228 -21.12 5.08 -21.52
N LYS A 229 -20.67 5.97 -22.40
CA LYS A 229 -21.43 7.20 -22.72
C LYS A 229 -22.87 6.92 -23.19
N ASP A 230 -23.08 5.80 -23.87
CA ASP A 230 -24.38 5.43 -24.42
C ASP A 230 -25.27 4.63 -23.44
N LEU A 231 -24.76 4.36 -22.22
CA LEU A 231 -25.49 3.61 -21.20
C LEU A 231 -26.26 4.55 -20.25
N ASP A 232 -27.34 4.04 -19.71
CA ASP A 232 -28.10 4.69 -18.63
C ASP A 232 -27.58 4.22 -17.27
N TYR A 233 -26.78 5.06 -16.62
CA TYR A 233 -26.20 4.82 -15.29
C TYR A 233 -26.02 6.12 -14.51
N ASP A 234 -25.83 5.97 -13.19
CA ASP A 234 -25.74 7.10 -12.24
C ASP A 234 -24.30 7.41 -11.86
N ALA A 235 -23.43 6.41 -11.77
CA ALA A 235 -22.04 6.58 -11.35
C ALA A 235 -21.11 5.52 -11.96
N ILE A 236 -19.80 5.81 -11.95
CA ILE A 236 -18.74 4.84 -12.28
C ILE A 236 -18.01 4.49 -10.97
N VAL A 237 -17.93 3.20 -10.66
CA VAL A 237 -17.09 2.67 -9.57
C VAL A 237 -15.82 2.11 -10.18
N MET A 238 -14.66 2.63 -9.75
CA MET A 238 -13.40 2.44 -10.48
C MET A 238 -12.25 2.02 -9.57
N PRO A 239 -12.21 0.76 -9.11
CA PRO A 239 -11.07 0.21 -8.37
C PRO A 239 -9.78 0.18 -9.19
N GLY A 240 -8.72 0.81 -8.68
CA GLY A 240 -7.40 0.90 -9.31
C GLY A 240 -6.51 1.95 -8.67
N TYR A 241 -5.25 2.01 -9.10
CA TYR A 241 -4.28 3.01 -8.65
C TYR A 241 -4.39 4.30 -9.46
N TYR A 242 -3.84 5.40 -8.91
CA TYR A 242 -3.92 6.74 -9.52
C TYR A 242 -3.35 6.80 -10.94
N THR A 243 -2.39 5.96 -11.29
CA THR A 243 -1.69 5.95 -12.58
C THR A 243 -2.63 5.75 -13.78
N GLU A 244 -3.59 4.88 -13.63
CA GLU A 244 -4.59 4.57 -14.65
C GLU A 244 -5.86 5.40 -14.38
N THR A 245 -6.35 5.38 -13.15
CA THR A 245 -7.64 5.98 -12.81
C THR A 245 -7.66 7.50 -12.98
N GLY A 246 -6.53 8.18 -12.79
CA GLY A 246 -6.39 9.61 -13.11
C GLY A 246 -6.52 9.88 -14.61
N ILE A 247 -5.87 9.06 -15.44
CA ILE A 247 -5.96 9.18 -16.92
C ILE A 247 -7.37 8.82 -17.40
N ILE A 248 -7.97 7.75 -16.85
CA ILE A 248 -9.35 7.36 -17.17
C ILE A 248 -10.32 8.50 -16.84
N THR A 249 -10.16 9.11 -15.65
CA THR A 249 -10.99 10.26 -15.25
C THR A 249 -10.85 11.40 -16.24
N LYS A 250 -9.63 11.75 -16.66
CA LYS A 250 -9.39 12.75 -17.68
C LYS A 250 -10.14 12.43 -18.98
N GLN A 251 -9.92 11.24 -19.52
CA GLN A 251 -10.53 10.83 -20.79
C GLN A 251 -12.04 10.75 -20.69
N ALA A 252 -12.61 10.32 -19.56
CA ALA A 252 -14.04 10.32 -19.32
C ALA A 252 -14.63 11.75 -19.40
N ARG A 253 -14.01 12.71 -18.71
CA ARG A 253 -14.45 14.10 -18.73
C ARG A 253 -14.28 14.74 -20.12
N ASP A 254 -13.19 14.43 -20.82
CA ASP A 254 -12.95 14.91 -22.20
C ASP A 254 -14.03 14.38 -23.18
N LEU A 255 -14.61 13.21 -22.92
CA LEU A 255 -15.75 12.64 -23.66
C LEU A 255 -17.12 13.16 -23.19
N GLY A 256 -17.18 14.03 -22.19
CA GLY A 256 -18.41 14.58 -21.62
C GLY A 256 -19.14 13.64 -20.66
N ILE A 257 -18.45 12.70 -20.05
CA ILE A 257 -18.99 11.85 -18.97
C ILE A 257 -18.80 12.61 -17.64
N ASP A 258 -19.87 13.27 -17.17
CA ASP A 258 -19.85 14.10 -15.95
C ASP A 258 -20.40 13.37 -14.70
N LYS A 259 -20.72 12.09 -14.83
CA LYS A 259 -21.22 11.26 -13.73
C LYS A 259 -20.21 11.17 -12.57
N PRO A 260 -20.67 10.97 -11.32
CA PRO A 260 -19.79 10.69 -10.19
C PRO A 260 -18.83 9.53 -10.49
N ILE A 261 -17.58 9.68 -10.10
CA ILE A 261 -16.58 8.62 -10.13
C ILE A 261 -16.24 8.28 -8.68
N LEU A 262 -16.40 7.02 -8.30
CA LEU A 262 -16.06 6.54 -6.98
C LEU A 262 -14.87 5.57 -7.06
N GLY A 263 -13.91 5.75 -6.18
CA GLY A 263 -12.73 4.89 -6.13
C GLY A 263 -12.29 4.56 -4.71
N PRO A 264 -11.32 3.66 -4.59
CA PRO A 264 -10.73 3.27 -3.32
C PRO A 264 -9.68 4.28 -2.85
N ASP A 265 -8.97 3.92 -1.79
CA ASP A 265 -7.92 4.71 -1.16
C ASP A 265 -6.76 5.08 -2.11
N GLY A 266 -6.54 4.31 -3.17
CA GLY A 266 -5.59 4.63 -4.23
C GLY A 266 -5.81 5.98 -4.93
N PHE A 267 -6.98 6.62 -4.75
CA PHE A 267 -7.26 7.96 -5.28
C PHE A 267 -6.76 9.10 -4.38
N SER A 268 -6.35 8.81 -3.15
CA SER A 268 -6.07 9.85 -2.15
C SER A 268 -4.79 10.64 -2.39
N ASP A 269 -3.93 10.25 -3.33
CA ASP A 269 -2.72 11.00 -3.67
C ASP A 269 -3.00 12.15 -4.65
N ALA A 270 -2.27 13.25 -4.49
CA ALA A 270 -2.35 14.42 -5.37
C ALA A 270 -2.02 14.09 -6.84
N LYS A 271 -1.27 13.02 -7.07
CA LYS A 271 -0.92 12.54 -8.41
C LYS A 271 -2.14 12.14 -9.25
N PHE A 272 -3.23 11.68 -8.61
CA PHE A 272 -4.51 11.49 -9.28
C PHE A 272 -5.00 12.79 -9.93
N THR A 273 -4.99 13.90 -9.16
CA THR A 273 -5.39 15.22 -9.67
C THR A 273 -4.46 15.73 -10.77
N GLU A 274 -3.15 15.49 -10.67
CA GLU A 274 -2.20 15.88 -11.71
C GLU A 274 -2.50 15.17 -13.04
N LEU A 275 -2.80 13.87 -13.00
CA LEU A 275 -3.09 13.07 -14.20
C LEU A 275 -4.47 13.35 -14.78
N ALA A 276 -5.47 13.54 -13.93
CA ALA A 276 -6.83 13.87 -14.35
C ALA A 276 -6.92 15.33 -14.88
N GLY A 277 -6.12 16.22 -14.32
CA GLY A 277 -6.27 17.67 -14.42
C GLY A 277 -7.27 18.21 -13.38
N LYS A 278 -6.97 19.36 -12.77
CA LYS A 278 -7.79 19.93 -11.68
C LYS A 278 -9.28 19.96 -11.98
N LYS A 279 -9.68 20.53 -13.12
CA LYS A 279 -11.09 20.62 -13.53
C LYS A 279 -11.74 19.25 -13.66
N ASN A 280 -11.04 18.29 -14.22
CA ASN A 280 -11.56 16.95 -14.46
C ASN A 280 -11.63 16.11 -13.17
N ALA A 281 -10.77 16.42 -12.18
CA ALA A 281 -10.83 15.86 -10.84
C ALA A 281 -11.94 16.52 -10.01
N SER A 282 -13.15 16.54 -10.58
CA SER A 282 -14.39 17.04 -9.98
C SER A 282 -15.44 15.94 -9.94
N ASN A 283 -16.34 16.00 -8.95
CA ASN A 283 -17.35 14.98 -8.73
C ASN A 283 -16.74 13.58 -8.55
N VAL A 284 -15.59 13.53 -7.83
CA VAL A 284 -14.84 12.31 -7.53
C VAL A 284 -14.94 12.03 -6.04
N TYR A 285 -15.22 10.78 -5.70
CA TYR A 285 -15.38 10.30 -4.33
C TYR A 285 -14.43 9.12 -4.09
N TYR A 286 -13.83 9.03 -2.90
CA TYR A 286 -12.95 7.90 -2.61
C TYR A 286 -12.89 7.58 -1.11
N VAL A 287 -12.62 6.31 -0.84
CA VAL A 287 -12.41 5.83 0.53
C VAL A 287 -11.03 6.28 1.01
N ALA A 288 -10.95 6.76 2.25
CA ALA A 288 -9.68 7.15 2.84
C ALA A 288 -9.61 6.80 4.33
N GLY A 289 -8.41 6.57 4.82
CA GLY A 289 -8.14 6.37 6.25
C GLY A 289 -7.75 7.66 6.98
N TYR A 290 -7.64 8.78 6.26
CA TYR A 290 -7.23 10.07 6.77
C TYR A 290 -7.60 11.19 5.79
N SER A 291 -7.93 12.35 6.30
CA SER A 291 -8.05 13.61 5.55
C SER A 291 -7.66 14.78 6.46
N THR A 292 -7.05 15.81 5.91
CA THR A 292 -6.76 17.06 6.66
C THR A 292 -8.02 17.83 7.03
N ASN A 293 -9.16 17.53 6.41
CA ASN A 293 -10.45 18.17 6.67
C ASN A 293 -11.19 17.58 7.89
N VAL A 294 -10.70 16.46 8.43
CA VAL A 294 -11.32 15.78 9.59
C VAL A 294 -10.24 15.39 10.60
N ALA A 295 -10.29 15.99 11.77
CA ALA A 295 -9.41 15.60 12.88
C ALA A 295 -9.90 14.28 13.49
N LEU A 296 -9.21 13.18 13.16
CA LEU A 296 -9.51 11.84 13.71
C LEU A 296 -8.92 11.62 15.10
N SER A 297 -8.03 12.50 15.54
CA SER A 297 -7.47 12.52 16.89
C SER A 297 -6.91 13.90 17.25
N ASP A 298 -6.66 14.15 18.54
CA ASP A 298 -6.01 15.37 19.00
C ASP A 298 -4.56 15.54 18.50
N LYS A 299 -3.95 14.47 17.97
CA LYS A 299 -2.59 14.50 17.40
C LYS A 299 -2.56 14.98 15.95
N ALA A 300 -3.70 14.99 15.26
CA ALA A 300 -3.76 15.26 13.83
C ALA A 300 -3.26 16.67 13.47
N SER A 301 -3.63 17.70 14.23
CA SER A 301 -3.23 19.09 13.96
C SER A 301 -1.71 19.28 14.09
N GLY A 302 -1.09 18.75 15.14
CA GLY A 302 0.37 18.84 15.34
C GLY A 302 1.14 18.13 14.23
N PHE A 303 0.66 16.98 13.76
CA PHE A 303 1.23 16.27 12.62
C PHE A 303 1.15 17.09 11.33
N ILE A 304 -0.02 17.69 11.02
CA ILE A 304 -0.20 18.52 9.83
C ILE A 304 0.80 19.69 9.84
N GLU A 305 0.93 20.39 10.96
CA GLU A 305 1.86 21.52 11.09
C GLU A 305 3.32 21.07 10.94
N ALA A 306 3.72 19.98 11.60
CA ALA A 306 5.07 19.44 11.54
C ALA A 306 5.42 18.95 10.12
N TYR A 307 4.51 18.25 9.47
CA TYR A 307 4.69 17.76 8.10
C TYR A 307 4.81 18.92 7.10
N LYS A 308 3.91 19.89 7.19
CA LYS A 308 3.93 21.10 6.35
C LYS A 308 5.22 21.89 6.52
N LYS A 309 5.71 22.02 7.75
CA LYS A 309 6.99 22.66 8.05
C LYS A 309 8.18 21.90 7.45
N ALA A 310 8.14 20.57 7.47
CA ALA A 310 9.23 19.73 6.98
C ALA A 310 9.28 19.62 5.45
N TYR A 311 8.12 19.57 4.79
CA TYR A 311 8.02 19.22 3.37
C TYR A 311 7.34 20.28 2.50
N ASN A 312 6.87 21.40 3.06
CA ASN A 312 6.18 22.49 2.37
C ASN A 312 4.95 22.06 1.55
N THR A 313 4.27 21.03 2.04
CA THR A 313 3.01 20.51 1.49
C THR A 313 2.16 19.90 2.60
N ASP A 314 0.86 19.79 2.39
CA ASP A 314 0.00 19.07 3.33
C ASP A 314 0.26 17.55 3.27
N PRO A 315 0.14 16.83 4.40
CA PRO A 315 0.25 15.38 4.40
C PRO A 315 -0.99 14.76 3.73
N ASN A 316 -0.77 13.71 2.94
CA ASN A 316 -1.85 12.86 2.47
C ASN A 316 -2.04 11.64 3.38
N MET A 317 -3.01 10.78 3.05
CA MET A 317 -3.31 9.57 3.81
C MET A 317 -2.09 8.65 3.94
N PHE A 318 -1.31 8.47 2.89
CA PHE A 318 -0.14 7.58 2.87
C PHE A 318 0.93 8.06 3.87
N ALA A 319 1.21 9.35 3.89
CA ALA A 319 2.13 9.93 4.86
C ALA A 319 1.66 9.74 6.31
N ALA A 320 0.37 9.95 6.57
CA ALA A 320 -0.23 9.82 7.89
C ALA A 320 -0.22 8.36 8.40
N LEU A 321 -0.56 7.39 7.54
CA LEU A 321 -0.53 5.96 7.88
C LEU A 321 0.89 5.47 8.17
N ALA A 322 1.86 5.91 7.37
CA ALA A 322 3.26 5.53 7.57
C ALA A 322 3.88 6.18 8.82
N TYR A 323 3.47 7.40 9.14
CA TYR A 323 3.83 8.06 10.40
C TYR A 323 3.30 7.25 11.59
N ASP A 324 2.02 6.88 11.59
CA ASP A 324 1.44 6.03 12.64
C ASP A 324 2.13 4.65 12.72
N SER A 325 2.51 4.06 11.58
CA SER A 325 3.22 2.78 11.56
C SER A 325 4.53 2.82 12.34
N VAL A 326 5.29 3.91 12.22
CA VAL A 326 6.55 4.08 12.99
C VAL A 326 6.26 4.22 14.48
N TYR A 327 5.24 4.98 14.86
CA TYR A 327 4.85 5.13 16.27
C TYR A 327 4.32 3.82 16.87
N MET A 328 3.61 2.99 16.09
CA MET A 328 3.18 1.65 16.52
C MET A 328 4.39 0.74 16.76
N ILE A 329 5.38 0.75 15.85
CA ILE A 329 6.64 0.00 16.03
C ILE A 329 7.40 0.52 17.26
N ALA A 330 7.48 1.84 17.44
CA ALA A 330 8.14 2.43 18.60
C ALA A 330 7.48 2.01 19.91
N GLU A 331 6.13 2.02 19.98
CA GLU A 331 5.40 1.53 21.15
C GLU A 331 5.65 0.04 21.40
N ALA A 332 5.62 -0.78 20.35
CA ALA A 332 5.85 -2.22 20.42
C ALA A 332 7.33 -2.56 20.72
N SER A 333 8.24 -1.62 20.54
CA SER A 333 9.68 -1.81 20.82
C SER A 333 10.06 -1.56 22.29
N LYS A 334 9.14 -1.01 23.10
CA LYS A 334 9.39 -0.82 24.53
C LYS A 334 9.64 -2.16 25.20
N ASP A 335 10.72 -2.24 25.98
CA ASP A 335 11.19 -3.45 26.67
C ASP A 335 11.50 -4.66 25.74
N ALA A 336 11.35 -4.53 24.43
CA ALA A 336 11.66 -5.58 23.46
C ALA A 336 13.18 -5.84 23.40
N LYS A 337 13.56 -7.10 23.21
CA LYS A 337 14.96 -7.55 23.05
C LYS A 337 15.26 -8.02 21.63
N THR A 338 14.21 -8.45 20.93
CA THR A 338 14.28 -9.01 19.58
C THR A 338 13.15 -8.47 18.70
N SER A 339 13.27 -8.67 17.39
CA SER A 339 12.20 -8.40 16.42
C SER A 339 10.95 -9.26 16.67
N VAL A 340 11.12 -10.45 17.27
CA VAL A 340 9.98 -11.32 17.65
C VAL A 340 9.17 -10.69 18.76
N ASP A 341 9.84 -10.09 19.75
CA ASP A 341 9.15 -9.37 20.84
C ASP A 341 8.36 -8.19 20.28
N ILE A 342 8.92 -7.45 19.29
CA ILE A 342 8.18 -6.37 18.60
C ILE A 342 6.92 -6.92 17.92
N ALA A 343 7.00 -8.07 17.23
CA ALA A 343 5.83 -8.69 16.60
C ALA A 343 4.78 -9.09 17.63
N ASP A 344 5.19 -9.72 18.74
CA ASP A 344 4.29 -10.15 19.82
C ASP A 344 3.62 -8.93 20.51
N ASN A 345 4.34 -7.83 20.68
CA ASN A 345 3.81 -6.58 21.23
C ASN A 345 2.84 -5.87 20.23
N LEU A 346 3.17 -5.85 18.93
CA LEU A 346 2.26 -5.32 17.89
C LEU A 346 0.93 -6.07 17.89
N ALA A 347 0.94 -7.40 17.99
CA ALA A 347 -0.26 -8.22 18.01
C ALA A 347 -1.16 -7.95 19.22
N GLN A 348 -0.62 -7.38 20.29
CA GLN A 348 -1.34 -7.05 21.52
C GLN A 348 -1.70 -5.55 21.63
N LEU A 349 -1.37 -4.74 20.60
CA LEU A 349 -1.55 -3.30 20.64
C LEU A 349 -3.04 -2.91 20.70
N LYS A 350 -3.44 -2.26 21.78
CA LYS A 350 -4.81 -1.83 22.03
C LYS A 350 -4.88 -0.34 22.31
N ASN A 351 -5.96 0.29 21.82
CA ASN A 351 -6.24 1.70 22.09
C ASN A 351 -5.09 2.65 21.69
N PHE A 352 -4.30 2.27 20.72
CA PHE A 352 -3.28 3.17 20.19
C PHE A 352 -3.95 4.39 19.57
N VAL A 353 -3.47 5.58 19.93
CA VAL A 353 -3.96 6.85 19.38
C VAL A 353 -2.91 7.39 18.44
N GLY A 354 -3.16 7.24 17.14
CA GLY A 354 -2.37 7.79 16.05
C GLY A 354 -2.99 9.07 15.48
N VAL A 355 -2.35 9.63 14.46
CA VAL A 355 -2.89 10.79 13.71
C VAL A 355 -4.05 10.38 12.80
N THR A 356 -4.10 9.10 12.41
CA THR A 356 -5.20 8.51 11.65
C THR A 356 -6.32 7.95 12.54
N GLY A 357 -6.37 8.35 13.81
CA GLY A 357 -7.41 7.97 14.77
C GLY A 357 -6.96 6.93 15.80
N LYS A 358 -7.93 6.49 16.60
CA LYS A 358 -7.74 5.43 17.59
C LYS A 358 -7.88 4.07 16.92
N MET A 359 -6.95 3.15 17.19
CA MET A 359 -7.00 1.80 16.64
C MET A 359 -6.59 0.74 17.67
N THR A 360 -7.10 -0.47 17.45
CA THR A 360 -6.74 -1.67 18.18
C THR A 360 -6.45 -2.74 17.14
N ILE A 361 -5.35 -3.44 17.28
CA ILE A 361 -5.01 -4.56 16.39
C ILE A 361 -5.86 -5.77 16.78
N ASP A 362 -6.58 -6.33 15.82
CA ASP A 362 -7.41 -7.52 16.01
C ASP A 362 -6.56 -8.82 15.96
N LYS A 363 -7.23 -9.95 16.18
CA LYS A 363 -6.61 -11.29 16.18
C LYS A 363 -5.96 -11.66 14.83
N ASP A 364 -6.36 -11.00 13.75
CA ASP A 364 -5.89 -11.23 12.39
C ASP A 364 -4.90 -10.14 11.93
N HIS A 365 -4.36 -9.37 12.89
CA HIS A 365 -3.37 -8.29 12.71
C HIS A 365 -3.85 -7.12 11.86
N ASN A 366 -5.16 -6.85 11.86
CA ASN A 366 -5.76 -5.70 11.22
C ASN A 366 -6.17 -4.66 12.27
N PRO A 367 -6.06 -3.35 11.98
CA PRO A 367 -6.59 -2.34 12.87
C PRO A 367 -8.11 -2.25 12.76
N ILE A 368 -8.77 -2.15 13.91
CA ILE A 368 -10.17 -1.74 13.99
C ILE A 368 -10.18 -0.23 13.95
N LYS A 369 -10.59 0.36 12.83
CA LYS A 369 -10.66 1.80 12.60
C LYS A 369 -11.78 2.17 11.63
N ALA A 370 -12.24 3.42 11.67
CA ALA A 370 -13.21 3.96 10.72
C ALA A 370 -12.55 4.30 9.37
N ALA A 371 -13.36 4.32 8.31
CA ALA A 371 -12.99 4.94 7.05
C ALA A 371 -13.74 6.26 6.85
N LEU A 372 -13.19 7.09 6.00
CA LEU A 372 -13.79 8.30 5.49
C LEU A 372 -14.21 8.10 4.04
N MET A 373 -15.32 8.72 3.65
CA MET A 373 -15.59 9.02 2.25
C MET A 373 -15.20 10.47 2.00
N VAL A 374 -14.27 10.68 1.10
CA VAL A 374 -13.75 12.00 0.72
C VAL A 374 -14.33 12.39 -0.64
N LYS A 375 -14.82 13.63 -0.74
CA LYS A 375 -15.21 14.22 -2.02
C LYS A 375 -14.11 15.16 -2.51
N ARG A 376 -13.73 14.99 -3.78
CA ARG A 376 -12.84 15.88 -4.49
C ARG A 376 -13.60 16.66 -5.56
N ASP A 377 -13.39 17.97 -5.58
CA ASP A 377 -13.96 18.86 -6.57
C ASP A 377 -12.91 19.89 -7.00
N ASN A 378 -12.80 20.16 -8.30
CA ASN A 378 -11.77 21.01 -8.88
C ASN A 378 -10.35 20.68 -8.37
N GLY A 379 -10.10 19.38 -8.15
CA GLY A 379 -8.81 18.85 -7.70
C GLY A 379 -8.53 18.95 -6.21
N GLU A 380 -9.42 19.58 -5.42
CA GLU A 380 -9.24 19.77 -3.98
C GLU A 380 -10.23 18.90 -3.19
N GLU A 381 -9.82 18.45 -2.01
CA GLU A 381 -10.72 17.77 -1.07
C GLU A 381 -11.68 18.80 -0.46
N VAL A 382 -12.96 18.72 -0.83
CA VAL A 382 -13.98 19.67 -0.38
C VAL A 382 -14.81 19.19 0.80
N SER A 383 -14.86 17.87 1.02
CA SER A 383 -15.46 17.27 2.22
C SER A 383 -14.86 15.90 2.52
N ALA A 384 -14.90 15.53 3.78
CA ALA A 384 -14.63 14.18 4.25
C ALA A 384 -15.63 13.86 5.36
N GLU A 385 -16.22 12.67 5.32
CA GLU A 385 -17.19 12.22 6.32
C GLU A 385 -16.91 10.78 6.73
N ALA A 386 -17.08 10.47 8.01
CA ALA A 386 -16.97 9.11 8.48
C ALA A 386 -18.13 8.26 7.94
N VAL A 387 -17.79 7.07 7.43
CA VAL A 387 -18.80 6.12 6.95
C VAL A 387 -18.96 5.02 7.99
N GLU A 388 -20.15 4.92 8.55
CA GLU A 388 -20.55 3.78 9.36
C GLU A 388 -21.19 2.74 8.43
N ILE A 389 -20.66 1.53 8.47
CA ILE A 389 -21.27 0.38 7.81
C ILE A 389 -22.00 -0.42 8.88
N GLU A 390 -23.29 -0.65 8.68
CA GLU A 390 -24.05 -1.58 9.52
C GLU A 390 -23.34 -2.93 9.55
N LYS A 391 -23.14 -3.47 10.76
CA LYS A 391 -22.42 -4.73 11.02
C LYS A 391 -23.19 -5.93 10.50
#